data_13c82e9c9a9c099e2e2f066e157a3abb
#
_entry.id   13c82e9c9a9c099e2e2f066e157a3abb
#
_cell.length_a   1.000
_cell.length_b   1.000
_cell.length_c   1.000
_cell.angle_alpha   90.00
_cell.angle_beta   90.00
_cell.angle_gamma   90.00
#
_symmetry.space_group_name_H-M   'P 1'
#
loop_
_entity.id
_entity.type
_entity.pdbx_description
1 polymer ?
#
loop_
_entity_poly.entity_id
_entity_poly.type
_entity_poly.pdbx_seq_one_letter_code
_entity_poly.pdbx_strand_id
1 'polypeptide(L)'
;MDSAETANLEQLVDSWLRFDEAGKQLGVSKNKVRQWVSERALIALCTPSSREPRVPAACIDNGQIVKGLGGTLVLLSDSGFNDEEAAVWMFTADESLPGRPIDALRENRQGEVRRRAQSLAF
;
A
#
# COMPACT_ATOMS: atom_id res chain seq x y z
N MET A 1 -9.67 13.75 -8.45
CA MET A 1 -8.96 12.52 -8.61
C MET A 1 -9.14 11.93 -9.98
N ASP A 2 -8.10 11.40 -10.48
CA ASP A 2 -8.08 10.90 -11.83
C ASP A 2 -8.62 9.48 -11.91
N SER A 3 -9.72 9.28 -12.63
CA SER A 3 -10.31 7.95 -12.78
C SER A 3 -9.37 6.99 -13.53
N ALA A 4 -8.44 7.49 -14.34
CA ALA A 4 -7.45 6.67 -15.01
C ALA A 4 -6.46 6.03 -14.02
N GLU A 5 -6.05 6.76 -12.98
CA GLU A 5 -5.20 6.20 -11.92
C GLU A 5 -5.92 5.10 -11.17
N THR A 6 -7.19 5.32 -10.85
CA THR A 6 -7.99 4.33 -10.13
C THR A 6 -8.17 3.06 -10.97
N ALA A 7 -8.39 3.22 -12.28
CA ALA A 7 -8.51 2.08 -13.17
C ALA A 7 -7.19 1.31 -13.26
N ASN A 8 -6.05 2.03 -13.29
CA ASN A 8 -4.74 1.38 -13.34
C ASN A 8 -4.45 0.59 -12.07
N LEU A 9 -4.93 1.07 -10.91
CA LEU A 9 -4.73 0.37 -9.65
C LEU A 9 -5.32 -1.03 -9.66
N GLU A 10 -6.47 -1.22 -10.30
CA GLU A 10 -7.05 -2.56 -10.39
C GLU A 10 -6.17 -3.52 -11.18
N GLN A 11 -5.37 -3.01 -12.10
CA GLN A 11 -4.43 -3.82 -12.88
C GLN A 11 -3.09 -3.98 -12.18
N LEU A 12 -2.63 -2.94 -11.48
CA LEU A 12 -1.35 -2.97 -10.78
C LEU A 12 -1.37 -3.86 -9.56
N VAL A 13 -2.50 -3.92 -8.87
CA VAL A 13 -2.67 -4.73 -7.66
C VAL A 13 -3.31 -6.06 -8.04
N ASP A 14 -2.57 -7.13 -7.82
CA ASP A 14 -2.99 -8.47 -8.24
C ASP A 14 -4.21 -8.97 -7.48
N SER A 15 -4.32 -8.65 -6.22
CA SER A 15 -5.36 -9.18 -5.34
C SER A 15 -5.73 -8.16 -4.27
N TRP A 16 -7.01 -8.12 -3.95
CA TRP A 16 -7.57 -7.18 -2.99
C TRP A 16 -8.26 -7.93 -1.86
N LEU A 17 -8.23 -7.36 -0.66
CA LEU A 17 -8.88 -7.92 0.52
C LEU A 17 -9.86 -6.91 1.09
N ARG A 18 -11.06 -7.37 1.41
CA ARG A 18 -11.98 -6.58 2.21
C ARG A 18 -11.41 -6.47 3.64
N PHE A 19 -11.92 -5.52 4.41
CA PHE A 19 -11.40 -5.33 5.77
C PHE A 19 -11.56 -6.56 6.65
N ASP A 20 -12.67 -7.29 6.50
CA ASP A 20 -12.87 -8.52 7.25
C ASP A 20 -11.88 -9.61 6.82
N GLU A 21 -11.58 -9.70 5.54
CA GLU A 21 -10.60 -10.66 5.03
C GLU A 21 -9.18 -10.31 5.50
N ALA A 22 -8.83 -9.03 5.44
CA ALA A 22 -7.53 -8.57 5.93
C ALA A 22 -7.40 -8.84 7.44
N GLY A 23 -8.47 -8.59 8.18
CA GLY A 23 -8.49 -8.87 9.62
C GLY A 23 -8.25 -10.33 9.93
N LYS A 24 -8.84 -11.23 9.16
CA LYS A 24 -8.62 -12.67 9.34
C LYS A 24 -7.15 -13.03 9.15
N GLN A 25 -6.52 -12.47 8.12
CA GLN A 25 -5.10 -12.75 7.85
C GLN A 25 -4.20 -12.18 8.95
N LEU A 26 -4.58 -11.03 9.52
CA LEU A 26 -3.77 -10.36 10.54
C LEU A 26 -4.12 -10.80 11.96
N GLY A 27 -5.19 -11.58 12.12
CA GLY A 27 -5.63 -12.01 13.44
C GLY A 27 -6.26 -10.89 14.27
N VAL A 28 -6.88 -9.92 13.63
CA VAL A 28 -7.50 -8.77 14.29
C VAL A 28 -8.91 -8.53 13.75
N SER A 29 -9.64 -7.65 14.43
CA SER A 29 -10.99 -7.30 14.00
C SER A 29 -10.96 -6.39 12.78
N LYS A 30 -12.09 -6.35 12.07
CA LYS A 30 -12.35 -5.43 10.97
C LYS A 30 -12.13 -3.97 11.42
N ASN A 31 -12.55 -3.63 12.62
CA ASN A 31 -12.38 -2.27 13.16
C ASN A 31 -10.91 -1.94 13.38
N LYS A 32 -10.11 -2.92 13.78
CA LYS A 32 -8.66 -2.71 13.94
C LYS A 32 -8.01 -2.43 12.58
N VAL A 33 -8.43 -3.14 11.54
CA VAL A 33 -7.94 -2.88 10.19
C VAL A 33 -8.28 -1.45 9.77
N ARG A 34 -9.52 -1.02 10.03
CA ARG A 34 -9.95 0.35 9.73
C ARG A 34 -9.10 1.39 10.47
N GLN A 35 -8.78 1.12 11.72
CA GLN A 35 -7.92 2.00 12.51
C GLN A 35 -6.53 2.10 11.89
N TRP A 36 -5.92 0.97 11.52
CA TRP A 36 -4.60 0.96 10.90
C TRP A 36 -4.56 1.71 9.58
N VAL A 37 -5.64 1.64 8.80
CA VAL A 37 -5.73 2.41 7.56
C VAL A 37 -5.77 3.91 7.87
N SER A 38 -6.54 4.32 8.88
CA SER A 38 -6.62 5.73 9.26
C SER A 38 -5.30 6.27 9.82
N GLU A 39 -4.49 5.39 10.41
CA GLU A 39 -3.18 5.75 10.96
C GLU A 39 -2.04 5.64 9.94
N ARG A 40 -2.35 5.28 8.72
CA ARG A 40 -1.38 5.03 7.63
C ARG A 40 -0.41 3.90 7.93
N ALA A 41 -0.80 2.95 8.76
CA ALA A 41 -0.07 1.70 8.93
C ALA A 41 -0.39 0.72 7.80
N LEU A 42 -1.57 0.87 7.21
CA LEU A 42 -2.05 0.13 6.04
C LEU A 42 -2.65 1.12 5.04
N ILE A 43 -2.83 0.68 3.81
CA ILE A 43 -3.52 1.48 2.81
C ILE A 43 -4.75 0.73 2.31
N ALA A 44 -5.82 1.47 2.06
CA ALA A 44 -7.04 0.93 1.48
C ALA A 44 -7.56 1.90 0.44
N LEU A 45 -8.16 1.37 -0.62
CA LEU A 45 -8.57 2.16 -1.77
C LEU A 45 -9.89 1.66 -2.32
N CYS A 46 -10.68 2.60 -2.80
CA CYS A 46 -11.87 2.31 -3.58
C CYS A 46 -11.47 2.25 -5.05
N THR A 47 -12.03 1.33 -5.79
CA THR A 47 -11.76 1.18 -7.23
C THR A 47 -13.08 1.17 -7.97
N PRO A 48 -13.07 1.28 -9.31
CA PRO A 48 -14.33 1.23 -10.07
C PRO A 48 -15.16 -0.02 -9.83
N SER A 49 -14.53 -1.15 -9.51
CA SER A 49 -15.23 -2.41 -9.27
C SER A 49 -15.76 -2.58 -7.86
N SER A 50 -15.42 -1.67 -6.93
CA SER A 50 -15.85 -1.81 -5.54
C SER A 50 -16.01 -0.45 -4.87
N ARG A 51 -17.19 -0.20 -4.34
CA ARG A 51 -17.46 1.03 -3.58
C ARG A 51 -16.83 1.00 -2.21
N GLU A 52 -16.59 -0.19 -1.66
CA GLU A 52 -15.97 -0.32 -0.36
C GLU A 52 -14.46 -0.29 -0.52
N PRO A 53 -13.75 0.39 0.40
CA PRO A 53 -12.29 0.38 0.35
C PRO A 53 -11.77 -1.04 0.62
N ARG A 54 -10.73 -1.41 -0.10
CA ARG A 54 -10.08 -2.72 0.04
C ARG A 54 -8.59 -2.54 0.19
N VAL A 55 -7.97 -3.50 0.86
CA VAL A 55 -6.54 -3.50 1.13
C VAL A 55 -5.84 -4.37 0.07
N PRO A 56 -4.77 -3.88 -0.57
CA PRO A 56 -4.00 -4.76 -1.45
C PRO A 56 -3.44 -5.93 -0.65
N ALA A 57 -3.66 -7.15 -1.15
CA ALA A 57 -3.22 -8.35 -0.44
C ALA A 57 -1.71 -8.39 -0.22
N ALA A 58 -0.94 -7.77 -1.11
CA ALA A 58 0.52 -7.73 -0.98
C ALA A 58 1.01 -6.94 0.24
N CYS A 59 0.14 -6.14 0.87
CA CYS A 59 0.50 -5.40 2.08
C CYS A 59 0.58 -6.29 3.32
N ILE A 60 0.16 -7.56 3.21
CA ILE A 60 0.16 -8.51 4.33
C ILE A 60 1.05 -9.70 3.95
N ASP A 61 1.91 -10.10 4.86
CA ASP A 61 2.83 -11.21 4.66
C ASP A 61 2.96 -11.99 5.97
N ASN A 62 2.74 -13.30 5.91
CA ASN A 62 2.83 -14.19 7.08
C ASN A 62 2.00 -13.70 8.27
N GLY A 63 0.80 -13.23 8.02
CA GLY A 63 -0.11 -12.78 9.07
C GLY A 63 0.25 -11.44 9.69
N GLN A 64 1.13 -10.67 9.05
CA GLN A 64 1.57 -9.37 9.55
C GLN A 64 1.57 -8.33 8.43
N ILE A 65 1.43 -7.07 8.83
CA ILE A 65 1.64 -5.96 7.88
C ILE A 65 3.11 -5.97 7.47
N VAL A 66 3.35 -5.82 6.16
CA VAL A 66 4.70 -5.85 5.61
C VAL A 66 5.55 -4.78 6.31
N LYS A 67 6.73 -5.17 6.78
CA LYS A 67 7.67 -4.29 7.47
C LYS A 67 8.05 -3.10 6.60
N GLY A 68 8.02 -1.92 7.20
CA GLY A 68 8.39 -0.69 6.51
C GLY A 68 7.28 -0.05 5.72
N LEU A 69 6.13 -0.72 5.58
CA LEU A 69 5.01 -0.17 4.82
C LEU A 69 4.50 1.13 5.44
N GLY A 70 4.23 1.13 6.75
CA GLY A 70 3.71 2.33 7.41
C GLY A 70 4.64 3.52 7.29
N GLY A 71 5.93 3.30 7.51
CA GLY A 71 6.92 4.36 7.37
C GLY A 71 7.00 4.92 5.96
N THR A 72 6.91 4.04 4.97
CA THR A 72 6.91 4.47 3.56
C THR A 72 5.66 5.26 3.23
N LEU A 73 4.50 4.82 3.69
CA LEU A 73 3.24 5.54 3.45
C LEU A 73 3.27 6.94 4.06
N VAL A 74 3.84 7.09 5.26
CA VAL A 74 3.98 8.39 5.90
C VAL A 74 4.90 9.29 5.08
N LEU A 75 6.03 8.77 4.60
CA LEU A 75 6.95 9.55 3.76
C LEU A 75 6.27 10.03 2.47
N LEU A 76 5.51 9.17 1.83
CA LEU A 76 4.78 9.55 0.62
C LEU A 76 3.72 10.61 0.91
N SER A 77 3.00 10.47 2.02
CA SER A 77 2.01 11.44 2.44
C SER A 77 2.67 12.80 2.71
N ASP A 78 3.81 12.80 3.40
CA ASP A 78 4.56 14.02 3.69
C ASP A 78 5.08 14.68 2.41
N SER A 79 5.29 13.91 1.36
CA SER A 79 5.74 14.42 0.06
C SER A 79 4.56 14.93 -0.80
N GLY A 80 3.35 14.88 -0.28
CA GLY A 80 2.18 15.40 -0.98
C GLY A 80 1.38 14.36 -1.75
N PHE A 81 1.72 13.08 -1.64
CA PHE A 81 0.98 12.01 -2.31
C PHE A 81 -0.34 11.73 -1.58
N ASN A 82 -1.42 11.64 -2.33
CA ASN A 82 -2.66 11.11 -1.77
C ASN A 82 -2.59 9.57 -1.76
N ASP A 83 -3.60 8.92 -1.20
CA ASP A 83 -3.58 7.46 -1.05
C ASP A 83 -3.47 6.73 -2.40
N GLU A 84 -4.14 7.22 -3.41
CA GLU A 84 -4.10 6.60 -4.73
C GLU A 84 -2.75 6.77 -5.39
N GLU A 85 -2.17 7.95 -5.30
CA GLU A 85 -0.83 8.20 -5.81
C GLU A 85 0.20 7.34 -5.08
N ALA A 86 0.05 7.22 -3.77
CA ALA A 86 0.93 6.38 -2.97
C ALA A 86 0.83 4.92 -3.41
N ALA A 87 -0.40 4.43 -3.65
CA ALA A 87 -0.60 3.06 -4.11
C ALA A 87 -0.02 2.84 -5.50
N VAL A 88 -0.20 3.78 -6.40
CA VAL A 88 0.39 3.68 -7.75
C VAL A 88 1.92 3.58 -7.63
N TRP A 89 2.53 4.43 -6.81
CA TRP A 89 3.98 4.40 -6.58
C TRP A 89 4.43 3.05 -6.03
N MET A 90 3.72 2.55 -5.02
CA MET A 90 4.08 1.29 -4.35
C MET A 90 3.98 0.09 -5.28
N PHE A 91 3.07 0.12 -6.25
CA PHE A 91 2.79 -1.02 -7.11
C PHE A 91 3.29 -0.86 -8.54
N THR A 92 4.09 0.18 -8.81
CA THR A 92 4.71 0.38 -10.12
C THR A 92 6.18 -0.03 -10.03
N ALA A 93 6.62 -0.87 -10.97
CA ALA A 93 8.01 -1.35 -10.99
C ALA A 93 8.98 -0.18 -11.15
N ASP A 94 10.10 -0.26 -10.44
CA ASP A 94 11.15 0.77 -10.47
C ASP A 94 12.46 0.07 -10.83
N GLU A 95 13.15 0.55 -11.85
CA GLU A 95 14.38 -0.06 -12.34
C GLU A 95 15.48 -0.13 -11.28
N SER A 96 15.45 0.78 -10.29
CA SER A 96 16.45 0.80 -9.22
C SER A 96 16.16 -0.20 -8.11
N LEU A 97 15.02 -0.90 -8.19
CA LEU A 97 14.60 -1.91 -7.22
C LEU A 97 14.36 -3.23 -7.94
N PRO A 98 14.34 -4.35 -7.23
CA PRO A 98 14.11 -5.66 -7.88
C PRO A 98 12.62 -5.88 -8.25
N GLY A 99 11.93 -4.86 -8.67
CA GLY A 99 10.52 -4.91 -9.04
C GLY A 99 9.80 -3.71 -8.52
N ARG A 100 8.63 -3.92 -7.93
CA ARG A 100 7.83 -2.84 -7.35
C ARG A 100 8.35 -2.52 -5.94
N PRO A 101 8.17 -1.28 -5.47
CA PRO A 101 8.53 -0.95 -4.08
C PRO A 101 7.91 -1.90 -3.06
N ILE A 102 6.64 -2.30 -3.24
CA ILE A 102 6.01 -3.25 -2.32
C ILE A 102 6.73 -4.60 -2.31
N ASP A 103 7.22 -5.06 -3.44
CA ASP A 103 7.97 -6.31 -3.53
C ASP A 103 9.30 -6.20 -2.78
N ALA A 104 9.98 -5.07 -2.90
CA ALA A 104 11.23 -4.82 -2.19
C ALA A 104 11.00 -4.81 -0.67
N LEU A 105 9.90 -4.22 -0.22
CA LEU A 105 9.54 -4.26 1.20
C LEU A 105 9.32 -5.69 1.68
N ARG A 106 8.65 -6.51 0.88
CA ARG A 106 8.40 -7.91 1.22
C ARG A 106 9.70 -8.73 1.26
N GLU A 107 10.72 -8.29 0.55
CA GLU A 107 12.04 -8.90 0.59
C GLU A 107 12.94 -8.28 1.66
N ASN A 108 12.36 -7.49 2.55
CA ASN A 108 13.07 -6.87 3.67
C ASN A 108 14.08 -5.80 3.23
N ARG A 109 13.80 -5.12 2.13
CA ARG A 109 14.65 -4.05 1.59
C ARG A 109 14.09 -2.67 1.92
N GLN A 110 13.65 -2.49 3.16
CA GLN A 110 12.99 -1.24 3.60
C GLN A 110 13.89 -0.01 3.45
N GLY A 111 15.20 -0.16 3.67
CA GLY A 111 16.13 0.96 3.55
C GLY A 111 16.19 1.51 2.13
N GLU A 112 16.19 0.63 1.14
CA GLU A 112 16.20 1.03 -0.27
C GLU A 112 14.90 1.75 -0.65
N VAL A 113 13.77 1.20 -0.22
CA VAL A 113 12.46 1.80 -0.50
C VAL A 113 12.35 3.16 0.19
N ARG A 114 12.80 3.27 1.44
CA ARG A 114 12.80 4.53 2.18
C ARG A 114 13.62 5.59 1.46
N ARG A 115 14.80 5.25 1.00
CA ARG A 115 15.65 6.20 0.27
C ARG A 115 14.96 6.70 -1.00
N ARG A 116 14.27 5.80 -1.72
CA ARG A 116 13.55 6.20 -2.91
C ARG A 116 12.38 7.13 -2.56
N ALA A 117 11.62 6.81 -1.52
CA ALA A 117 10.52 7.66 -1.09
C ALA A 117 11.02 9.03 -0.63
N GLN A 118 12.15 9.07 0.11
CA GLN A 118 12.74 10.31 0.58
C GLN A 118 13.20 11.20 -0.58
N SER A 119 13.63 10.62 -1.69
CA SER A 119 14.09 11.40 -2.84
C SER A 119 12.95 12.14 -3.53
N LEU A 120 11.71 11.81 -3.22
CA LEU A 120 10.54 12.51 -3.77
C LEU A 120 10.18 13.76 -2.96
N ALA A 121 10.73 13.90 -1.76
CA ALA A 121 10.47 15.04 -0.89
C ALA A 121 11.49 16.15 -1.15
N PHE A 122 11.03 17.37 -1.37
CA PHE A 122 11.87 18.51 -1.61
C PHE A 122 11.48 19.68 -0.76
#